data_ff1d333f3725e4b0038f07453ebb2fbc
#
_entry.id   ff1d333f3725e4b0038f07453ebb2fbc
#
_cell.length_a   1.000
_cell.length_b   1.000
_cell.length_c   1.000
_cell.angle_alpha   90.00
_cell.angle_beta   90.00
_cell.angle_gamma   90.00
#
_symmetry.space_group_name_H-M   'P 1'
#
loop_
_entity.id
_entity.type
_entity.pdbx_description
1 polymer ?
#
loop_
_entity_poly.entity_id
_entity_poly.type
_entity_poly.pdbx_seq_one_letter_code
_entity_poly.pdbx_strand_id
1 'polypeptide(L)'
;WEKPSLGLYDFNGDPDTNIVLVGNGGRSVNYGASVLIDSRDADPGRRYKLAYWDFAPTEASERPGLCVAFSPDGVHWTKHPQAPLLQGAYGEPTQPPFQADAAQEPQTRPSISDVMDLMWDPVGAHFSLYTKTWVDAPDGRRFWKRAIVRSTSTDFVHWTAPEMILHPNRPDDGQFHGLSVVHAHGLYLGLLQRLDFG
;
A
#
# COMPACT_ATOMS: atom_id res chain seq x y z
N TRP A 1 -20.16 7.34 -19.27
CA TRP A 1 -18.92 7.71 -18.58
C TRP A 1 -18.08 8.57 -19.50
N GLU A 2 -17.69 9.74 -19.04
CA GLU A 2 -16.87 10.69 -19.79
C GLU A 2 -15.48 10.75 -19.18
N LYS A 3 -14.46 10.75 -20.03
CA LYS A 3 -13.07 10.97 -19.65
C LYS A 3 -12.80 12.48 -19.74
N PRO A 4 -12.54 13.19 -18.62
CA PRO A 4 -12.19 14.59 -18.70
C PRO A 4 -10.81 14.77 -19.36
N SER A 5 -10.67 15.80 -20.18
CA SER A 5 -9.36 16.26 -20.66
C SER A 5 -8.79 17.26 -19.64
N LEU A 6 -7.78 16.84 -18.90
CA LEU A 6 -7.17 17.66 -17.84
C LEU A 6 -5.91 18.40 -18.32
N GLY A 7 -5.19 17.85 -19.29
CA GLY A 7 -3.99 18.44 -19.85
C GLY A 7 -2.82 18.62 -18.87
N LEU A 8 -2.83 17.89 -17.74
CA LEU A 8 -1.78 18.01 -16.72
C LEU A 8 -0.50 17.26 -17.11
N TYR A 9 -0.67 16.14 -17.79
CA TYR A 9 0.42 15.29 -18.26
C TYR A 9 0.07 14.78 -19.64
N ASP A 10 1.03 14.81 -20.56
CA ASP A 10 0.87 14.15 -21.84
C ASP A 10 1.18 12.64 -21.75
N PHE A 11 0.63 11.88 -22.70
CA PHE A 11 0.97 10.48 -22.89
C PHE A 11 1.32 10.24 -24.37
N ASN A 12 2.57 9.90 -24.65
CA ASN A 12 3.09 9.73 -26.00
C ASN A 12 2.89 10.97 -26.92
N GLY A 13 2.98 12.18 -26.33
CA GLY A 13 2.79 13.44 -27.06
C GLY A 13 1.33 13.85 -27.25
N ASP A 14 0.38 13.13 -26.69
CA ASP A 14 -1.04 13.49 -26.63
C ASP A 14 -1.35 14.19 -25.29
N PRO A 15 -1.70 15.47 -25.27
CA PRO A 15 -2.09 16.20 -24.07
C PRO A 15 -3.54 15.94 -23.63
N ASP A 16 -4.37 15.29 -24.49
CA ASP A 16 -5.76 14.96 -24.14
C ASP A 16 -5.84 13.77 -23.19
N THR A 17 -5.36 13.98 -21.96
CA THR A 17 -5.31 12.95 -20.93
C THR A 17 -6.06 13.37 -19.66
N ASN A 18 -6.45 12.36 -18.87
CA ASN A 18 -6.99 12.52 -17.52
C ASN A 18 -6.00 12.03 -16.45
N ILE A 19 -4.72 12.01 -16.77
CA ILE A 19 -3.66 11.62 -15.84
C ILE A 19 -3.48 12.71 -14.80
N VAL A 20 -3.62 12.36 -13.52
CA VAL A 20 -3.49 13.29 -12.38
C VAL A 20 -2.21 13.09 -11.59
N LEU A 21 -1.54 11.96 -11.77
CA LEU A 21 -0.28 11.65 -11.10
C LEU A 21 0.56 10.78 -12.02
N VAL A 22 1.84 11.09 -12.12
CA VAL A 22 2.84 10.26 -12.81
C VAL A 22 3.90 9.79 -11.83
N GLY A 23 4.63 8.75 -12.17
CA GLY A 23 5.76 8.28 -11.40
C GLY A 23 6.90 9.29 -11.31
N ASN A 24 7.98 8.90 -10.65
CA ASN A 24 9.16 9.77 -10.45
C ASN A 24 10.18 9.64 -11.59
N GLY A 25 9.86 8.89 -12.63
CA GLY A 25 10.79 8.53 -13.70
C GLY A 25 11.75 7.39 -13.30
N GLY A 26 12.62 6.99 -14.22
CA GLY A 26 13.60 5.94 -13.98
C GLY A 26 12.97 4.61 -13.54
N ARG A 27 13.16 4.24 -12.28
CA ARG A 27 12.63 2.99 -11.68
C ARG A 27 11.20 3.08 -11.17
N SER A 28 10.53 4.21 -11.35
CA SER A 28 9.17 4.41 -10.82
C SER A 28 8.19 3.38 -11.35
N VAL A 29 7.35 2.87 -10.47
CA VAL A 29 6.29 1.89 -10.78
C VAL A 29 4.88 2.47 -10.59
N ASN A 30 4.72 3.45 -9.70
CA ASN A 30 3.50 4.23 -9.44
C ASN A 30 2.20 3.43 -9.57
N TYR A 31 2.00 2.44 -8.72
CA TYR A 31 0.77 1.64 -8.71
C TYR A 31 0.30 1.29 -7.29
N GLY A 32 -0.81 0.56 -7.18
CA GLY A 32 -1.43 0.21 -5.91
C GLY A 32 -1.99 1.41 -5.16
N ALA A 33 -2.58 2.37 -5.89
CA ALA A 33 -3.04 3.64 -5.33
C ALA A 33 -4.38 3.53 -4.61
N SER A 34 -4.51 4.20 -3.46
CA SER A 34 -5.76 4.38 -2.72
C SER A 34 -5.91 5.83 -2.29
N VAL A 35 -7.10 6.39 -2.48
CA VAL A 35 -7.40 7.80 -2.19
C VAL A 35 -8.46 7.92 -1.09
N LEU A 36 -8.23 8.83 -0.15
CA LEU A 36 -9.15 9.17 0.92
C LEU A 36 -9.46 10.68 0.90
N ILE A 37 -10.72 11.04 1.12
CA ILE A 37 -11.13 12.43 1.39
C ILE A 37 -11.09 12.64 2.91
N ASP A 38 -10.30 13.61 3.36
CA ASP A 38 -10.20 13.98 4.76
C ASP A 38 -10.63 15.43 4.98
N SER A 39 -11.90 15.62 5.26
CA SER A 39 -12.47 16.94 5.57
C SER A 39 -12.10 17.48 6.96
N ARG A 40 -11.39 16.71 7.77
CA ARG A 40 -10.94 17.08 9.12
C ARG A 40 -9.58 17.77 9.13
N ASP A 41 -8.80 17.60 8.04
CA ASP A 41 -7.49 18.27 7.94
C ASP A 41 -7.68 19.78 7.88
N ALA A 42 -6.98 20.50 8.75
CA ALA A 42 -7.05 21.96 8.82
C ALA A 42 -6.41 22.63 7.60
N ASP A 43 -5.52 21.94 6.89
CA ASP A 43 -4.93 22.40 5.64
C ASP A 43 -5.78 21.96 4.44
N PRO A 44 -6.45 22.90 3.75
CA PRO A 44 -7.27 22.58 2.58
C PRO A 44 -6.45 21.96 1.44
N GLY A 45 -5.14 22.23 1.36
CA GLY A 45 -4.21 21.60 0.41
C GLY A 45 -4.02 20.11 0.63
N ARG A 46 -4.45 19.59 1.80
CA ARG A 46 -4.32 18.18 2.19
C ARG A 46 -5.66 17.46 2.31
N ARG A 47 -6.74 18.06 1.79
CA ARG A 47 -8.09 17.50 1.85
C ARG A 47 -8.17 16.11 1.23
N TYR A 48 -7.51 15.88 0.11
CA TYR A 48 -7.40 14.56 -0.50
C TYR A 48 -6.03 13.97 -0.16
N LYS A 49 -6.01 12.73 0.24
CA LYS A 49 -4.82 11.99 0.64
C LYS A 49 -4.69 10.75 -0.21
N LEU A 50 -3.55 10.59 -0.84
CA LEU A 50 -3.23 9.46 -1.71
C LEU A 50 -2.08 8.67 -1.10
N ALA A 51 -2.27 7.36 -0.93
CA ALA A 51 -1.19 6.42 -0.71
C ALA A 51 -0.96 5.61 -1.99
N TYR A 52 0.28 5.40 -2.37
CA TYR A 52 0.65 4.64 -3.55
C TYR A 52 2.02 3.98 -3.38
N TRP A 53 2.28 2.97 -4.20
CA TRP A 53 3.52 2.23 -4.21
C TRP A 53 4.46 2.80 -5.26
N ASP A 54 5.65 3.26 -4.85
CA ASP A 54 6.65 3.76 -5.79
C ASP A 54 8.06 3.78 -5.15
N PHE A 55 9.08 4.02 -5.98
CA PHE A 55 10.42 4.34 -5.53
C PHE A 55 10.49 5.80 -5.05
N ALA A 56 11.48 6.09 -4.20
CA ALA A 56 11.77 7.47 -3.82
C ALA A 56 12.06 8.35 -5.06
N PRO A 57 11.79 9.66 -4.96
CA PRO A 57 12.11 10.60 -6.03
C PRO A 57 13.61 10.71 -6.33
N THR A 58 14.46 10.24 -5.42
CA THR A 58 15.92 10.25 -5.54
C THR A 58 16.44 8.82 -5.68
N GLU A 59 17.61 8.64 -6.28
CA GLU A 59 18.28 7.34 -6.42
C GLU A 59 18.70 6.70 -5.08
N ALA A 60 18.47 7.40 -3.96
CA ALA A 60 18.87 6.98 -2.63
C ALA A 60 18.10 5.75 -2.09
N SER A 61 16.96 5.39 -2.68
CA SER A 61 16.19 4.20 -2.28
C SER A 61 16.26 3.13 -3.35
N GLU A 62 16.84 2.00 -3.01
CA GLU A 62 16.90 0.81 -3.88
C GLU A 62 15.57 0.03 -3.89
N ARG A 63 14.64 0.37 -3.03
CA ARG A 63 13.36 -0.33 -2.85
C ARG A 63 12.18 0.61 -2.96
N PRO A 64 11.09 0.17 -3.60
CA PRO A 64 9.85 0.90 -3.53
C PRO A 64 9.22 0.77 -2.15
N GLY A 65 8.25 1.61 -1.88
CA GLY A 65 7.52 1.56 -0.63
C GLY A 65 6.30 2.46 -0.65
N LEU A 66 5.78 2.77 0.52
CA LEU A 66 4.67 3.69 0.69
C LEU A 66 5.12 5.11 0.35
N CYS A 67 4.56 5.64 -0.71
CA CYS A 67 4.61 7.04 -1.05
C CYS A 67 3.25 7.68 -0.79
N VAL A 68 3.24 8.96 -0.43
CA VAL A 68 2.00 9.70 -0.23
C VAL A 68 2.02 11.01 -1.01
N ALA A 69 0.82 11.45 -1.38
CA ALA A 69 0.61 12.76 -1.98
C ALA A 69 -0.66 13.40 -1.42
N PHE A 70 -0.74 14.71 -1.50
CA PHE A 70 -1.85 15.53 -1.02
C PHE A 70 -2.42 16.37 -2.14
N SER A 71 -3.71 16.65 -2.08
CA SER A 71 -4.37 17.50 -3.05
C SER A 71 -5.52 18.28 -2.42
N PRO A 72 -5.78 19.53 -2.84
CA PRO A 72 -6.95 20.29 -2.45
C PRO A 72 -8.23 19.82 -3.16
N ASP A 73 -8.14 19.23 -4.34
CA ASP A 73 -9.23 19.01 -5.27
C ASP A 73 -9.32 17.59 -5.87
N GLY A 74 -8.34 16.72 -5.59
CA GLY A 74 -8.24 15.36 -6.14
C GLY A 74 -7.66 15.30 -7.56
N VAL A 75 -7.27 16.45 -8.12
CA VAL A 75 -6.71 16.59 -9.47
C VAL A 75 -5.25 17.05 -9.43
N HIS A 76 -4.96 18.08 -8.65
CA HIS A 76 -3.62 18.63 -8.51
C HIS A 76 -2.91 18.04 -7.28
N TRP A 77 -1.97 17.14 -7.51
CA TRP A 77 -1.32 16.38 -6.44
C TRP A 77 0.10 16.87 -6.16
N THR A 78 0.41 17.03 -4.88
CA THR A 78 1.77 17.32 -4.38
C THR A 78 2.30 16.09 -3.67
N LYS A 79 3.37 15.49 -4.19
CA LYS A 79 4.05 14.33 -3.60
C LYS A 79 4.83 14.73 -2.35
N HIS A 80 4.82 13.86 -1.34
CA HIS A 80 5.61 14.08 -0.13
C HIS A 80 7.10 13.88 -0.43
N PRO A 81 7.98 14.81 -0.03
CA PRO A 81 9.39 14.78 -0.45
C PRO A 81 10.23 13.69 0.23
N GLN A 82 9.79 13.16 1.36
CA GLN A 82 10.53 12.14 2.13
C GLN A 82 10.08 10.69 1.80
N ALA A 83 9.38 10.49 0.68
CA ALA A 83 8.98 9.16 0.25
C ALA A 83 10.20 8.27 -0.12
N PRO A 84 10.12 6.94 0.06
CA PRO A 84 9.01 6.21 0.67
C PRO A 84 9.01 6.33 2.21
N LEU A 85 7.83 6.48 2.80
CA LEU A 85 7.64 6.60 4.26
C LEU A 85 7.75 5.26 4.99
N LEU A 86 7.41 4.17 4.30
CA LEU A 86 7.67 2.79 4.73
C LEU A 86 8.31 2.05 3.56
N GLN A 87 9.40 1.35 3.82
CA GLN A 87 10.03 0.52 2.79
C GLN A 87 9.29 -0.81 2.60
N GLY A 88 9.20 -1.23 1.35
CA GLY A 88 8.57 -2.48 0.97
C GLY A 88 9.55 -3.65 0.85
N ALA A 89 9.00 -4.85 0.83
CA ALA A 89 9.73 -6.11 0.61
C ALA A 89 9.78 -6.49 -0.87
N TYR A 90 10.13 -5.56 -1.75
CA TYR A 90 10.25 -5.90 -3.17
C TYR A 90 11.66 -6.39 -3.50
N GLY A 91 11.74 -7.58 -4.08
CA GLY A 91 12.92 -8.10 -4.79
C GLY A 91 13.95 -8.84 -3.97
N GLU A 92 14.21 -8.50 -2.71
CA GLU A 92 15.18 -9.22 -1.90
C GLU A 92 14.70 -9.54 -0.50
N PRO A 93 15.00 -10.75 -0.02
CA PRO A 93 14.73 -11.11 1.36
C PRO A 93 15.67 -10.32 2.28
N THR A 94 15.09 -9.52 3.18
CA THR A 94 15.82 -8.72 4.17
C THR A 94 16.35 -9.54 5.34
N GLN A 95 16.01 -10.82 5.42
CA GLN A 95 16.39 -11.71 6.51
C GLN A 95 17.12 -12.95 5.97
N PRO A 96 18.02 -13.55 6.77
CA PRO A 96 18.67 -14.81 6.40
C PRO A 96 17.62 -15.89 6.09
N PRO A 97 18.00 -16.94 5.34
CA PRO A 97 17.09 -18.05 5.07
C PRO A 97 16.57 -18.61 6.40
N PHE A 98 15.28 -18.79 6.44
CA PHE A 98 14.62 -19.51 7.52
C PHE A 98 15.15 -20.95 7.52
N GLN A 99 15.59 -21.44 8.68
CA GLN A 99 15.87 -22.86 8.87
C GLN A 99 14.56 -23.54 9.21
N ALA A 100 14.05 -24.32 8.29
CA ALA A 100 12.79 -25.01 8.47
C ALA A 100 12.93 -26.07 9.56
N ASP A 101 12.23 -25.89 10.65
CA ASP A 101 11.76 -26.99 11.46
C ASP A 101 10.32 -27.29 11.00
N ALA A 102 10.04 -28.51 10.60
CA ALA A 102 8.75 -28.92 10.01
C ALA A 102 7.54 -28.71 10.96
N ALA A 103 7.78 -28.35 12.19
CA ALA A 103 6.77 -28.06 13.21
C ALA A 103 6.53 -26.54 13.42
N GLN A 104 7.21 -25.67 12.69
CA GLN A 104 7.10 -24.22 12.91
C GLN A 104 6.04 -23.59 12.03
N GLU A 105 5.34 -22.60 12.59
CA GLU A 105 4.43 -21.71 11.86
C GLU A 105 5.17 -20.94 10.77
N PRO A 106 4.50 -20.57 9.67
CA PRO A 106 5.09 -19.74 8.63
C PRO A 106 5.66 -18.46 9.19
N GLN A 107 6.89 -18.10 8.79
CA GLN A 107 7.47 -16.83 9.19
C GLN A 107 6.81 -15.68 8.46
N THR A 108 6.39 -14.68 9.23
CA THR A 108 5.85 -13.45 8.70
C THR A 108 6.97 -12.45 8.47
N ARG A 109 6.86 -11.71 7.37
CA ARG A 109 7.76 -10.59 7.07
C ARG A 109 6.95 -9.31 7.22
N PRO A 110 7.08 -8.59 8.33
CA PRO A 110 6.34 -7.36 8.58
C PRO A 110 6.87 -6.24 7.66
N SER A 111 6.46 -6.29 6.41
CA SER A 111 6.78 -5.31 5.38
C SER A 111 5.52 -5.01 4.58
N ILE A 112 5.54 -3.93 3.83
CA ILE A 112 4.45 -3.56 2.92
C ILE A 112 4.77 -3.99 1.49
N SER A 113 3.75 -4.05 0.63
CA SER A 113 3.89 -4.31 -0.79
C SER A 113 2.88 -3.49 -1.61
N ASP A 114 2.76 -3.79 -2.87
CA ASP A 114 2.18 -2.99 -3.94
C ASP A 114 0.65 -2.95 -4.01
N VAL A 115 -0.05 -3.64 -3.15
CA VAL A 115 -1.52 -3.54 -3.02
C VAL A 115 -1.84 -2.81 -1.73
N MET A 116 -2.55 -1.70 -1.85
CA MET A 116 -2.83 -0.80 -0.73
C MET A 116 -4.29 -0.39 -0.71
N ASP A 117 -4.87 -0.32 0.47
CA ASP A 117 -6.15 0.30 0.70
C ASP A 117 -6.15 1.11 1.99
N LEU A 118 -6.84 2.24 1.96
CA LEU A 118 -6.88 3.23 3.02
C LEU A 118 -8.27 3.31 3.64
N MET A 119 -8.30 3.46 4.96
CA MET A 119 -9.51 3.95 5.64
C MET A 119 -9.13 4.96 6.72
N TRP A 120 -10.06 5.84 7.06
CA TRP A 120 -10.07 6.53 8.33
C TRP A 120 -10.80 5.67 9.36
N ASP A 121 -10.13 5.38 10.47
CA ASP A 121 -10.73 4.72 11.61
C ASP A 121 -11.29 5.77 12.59
N PRO A 122 -12.61 5.95 12.67
CA PRO A 122 -13.19 6.95 13.55
C PRO A 122 -13.14 6.56 15.04
N VAL A 123 -12.97 5.27 15.33
CA VAL A 123 -12.85 4.76 16.70
C VAL A 123 -11.45 4.95 17.24
N GLY A 124 -10.46 4.55 16.45
CA GLY A 124 -9.04 4.72 16.78
C GLY A 124 -8.50 6.13 16.51
N ALA A 125 -9.27 6.99 15.83
CA ALA A 125 -8.87 8.33 15.41
C ALA A 125 -7.55 8.36 14.64
N HIS A 126 -7.39 7.42 13.68
CA HIS A 126 -6.18 7.31 12.85
C HIS A 126 -6.51 6.83 11.43
N PHE A 127 -5.60 7.05 10.51
CA PHE A 127 -5.60 6.40 9.21
C PHE A 127 -5.10 4.98 9.35
N SER A 128 -5.74 4.04 8.69
CA SER A 128 -5.30 2.65 8.55
C SER A 128 -4.97 2.36 7.10
N LEU A 129 -3.80 1.82 6.86
CA LEU A 129 -3.34 1.30 5.59
C LEU A 129 -3.32 -0.22 5.68
N TYR A 130 -4.13 -0.87 4.86
CA TYR A 130 -4.10 -2.31 4.65
C TYR A 130 -3.32 -2.62 3.40
N THR A 131 -2.33 -3.48 3.51
CA THR A 131 -1.46 -3.79 2.37
C THR A 131 -1.03 -5.24 2.36
N LYS A 132 -0.71 -5.71 1.18
CA LYS A 132 -0.16 -7.03 0.97
C LYS A 132 1.24 -7.14 1.60
N THR A 133 1.54 -8.29 2.13
CA THR A 133 2.89 -8.74 2.49
C THR A 133 3.10 -10.19 2.06
N TRP A 134 4.20 -10.78 2.49
CA TRP A 134 4.54 -12.17 2.22
C TRP A 134 4.83 -12.92 3.50
N VAL A 135 4.49 -14.22 3.51
CA VAL A 135 4.90 -15.17 4.52
C VAL A 135 5.78 -16.24 3.89
N ASP A 136 6.74 -16.74 4.65
CA ASP A 136 7.56 -17.87 4.26
C ASP A 136 6.85 -19.18 4.68
N ALA A 137 7.04 -20.23 3.91
CA ALA A 137 6.50 -21.54 4.23
C ALA A 137 7.21 -22.15 5.45
N PRO A 138 6.55 -23.08 6.17
CA PRO A 138 7.18 -23.81 7.27
C PRO A 138 8.42 -24.60 6.85
N ASP A 139 8.51 -25.02 5.58
CA ASP A 139 9.67 -25.72 5.00
C ASP A 139 10.81 -24.78 4.55
N GLY A 140 10.69 -23.48 4.85
CA GLY A 140 11.72 -22.48 4.55
C GLY A 140 11.64 -21.87 3.15
N ARG A 141 10.68 -22.26 2.31
CA ARG A 141 10.47 -21.59 1.03
C ARG A 141 10.05 -20.14 1.27
N ARG A 142 10.79 -19.20 0.69
CA ARG A 142 10.54 -17.78 0.82
C ARG A 142 9.41 -17.31 -0.07
N PHE A 143 8.72 -16.24 0.38
CA PHE A 143 7.60 -15.67 -0.36
C PHE A 143 6.55 -16.73 -0.76
N TRP A 144 6.29 -17.64 0.15
CA TRP A 144 5.39 -18.77 -0.09
C TRP A 144 3.98 -18.32 -0.44
N LYS A 145 3.40 -17.45 0.40
CA LYS A 145 2.04 -16.93 0.18
C LYS A 145 1.94 -15.45 0.52
N ARG A 146 0.96 -14.81 -0.09
CA ARG A 146 0.59 -13.44 0.24
C ARG A 146 -0.26 -13.42 1.50
N ALA A 147 -0.07 -12.38 2.31
CA ALA A 147 -0.77 -12.12 3.55
C ALA A 147 -1.10 -10.62 3.66
N ILE A 148 -1.83 -10.21 4.68
CA ILE A 148 -2.23 -8.82 4.88
C ILE A 148 -1.62 -8.28 6.17
N VAL A 149 -1.01 -7.11 6.07
CA VAL A 149 -0.55 -6.31 7.19
C VAL A 149 -1.32 -4.99 7.25
N ARG A 150 -1.31 -4.39 8.44
CA ARG A 150 -1.84 -3.06 8.70
C ARG A 150 -0.74 -2.16 9.25
N SER A 151 -0.71 -0.92 8.77
CA SER A 151 0.01 0.20 9.39
C SER A 151 -0.97 1.31 9.72
N THR A 152 -0.69 2.10 10.76
CA THR A 152 -1.55 3.21 11.15
C THR A 152 -0.78 4.52 11.23
N SER A 153 -1.48 5.64 11.05
CA SER A 153 -0.92 6.99 11.14
C SER A 153 -1.97 7.99 11.64
N THR A 154 -1.57 8.91 12.49
CA THR A 154 -2.44 10.01 12.93
C THR A 154 -2.35 11.26 12.04
N ASP A 155 -1.30 11.37 11.24
CA ASP A 155 -1.00 12.56 10.42
C ASP A 155 -0.79 12.27 8.93
N PHE A 156 -0.91 10.99 8.52
CA PHE A 156 -0.70 10.50 7.16
C PHE A 156 0.76 10.53 6.67
N VAL A 157 1.70 10.90 7.53
CA VAL A 157 3.14 10.97 7.22
C VAL A 157 3.95 10.00 8.08
N HIS A 158 3.69 9.93 9.37
CA HIS A 158 4.36 9.03 10.28
C HIS A 158 3.53 7.76 10.48
N TRP A 159 4.02 6.65 9.93
CA TRP A 159 3.33 5.36 9.94
C TRP A 159 3.99 4.38 10.91
N THR A 160 3.17 3.60 11.61
CA THR A 160 3.67 2.51 12.46
C THR A 160 4.33 1.42 11.62
N ALA A 161 5.20 0.63 12.24
CA ALA A 161 5.65 -0.61 11.62
C ALA A 161 4.45 -1.49 11.23
N PRO A 162 4.50 -2.20 10.09
CA PRO A 162 3.43 -3.07 9.65
C PRO A 162 3.17 -4.21 10.66
N GLU A 163 1.91 -4.44 10.98
CA GLU A 163 1.42 -5.50 11.85
C GLU A 163 0.67 -6.55 11.03
N MET A 164 0.99 -7.82 11.23
CA MET A 164 0.26 -8.93 10.58
C MET A 164 -1.14 -9.03 11.12
N ILE A 165 -2.14 -9.00 10.24
CA ILE A 165 -3.55 -9.14 10.62
C ILE A 165 -4.23 -10.37 10.03
N LEU A 166 -3.84 -10.80 8.84
CA LEU A 166 -4.37 -12.01 8.21
C LEU A 166 -3.25 -12.72 7.44
N HIS A 167 -3.09 -14.01 7.67
CA HIS A 167 -2.19 -14.84 6.88
C HIS A 167 -2.77 -16.24 6.64
N PRO A 168 -2.46 -16.85 5.48
CA PRO A 168 -2.78 -18.25 5.25
C PRO A 168 -1.86 -19.11 6.12
N ASN A 169 -2.44 -20.11 6.80
CA ASN A 169 -1.71 -20.97 7.73
C ASN A 169 -1.71 -22.45 7.30
N ARG A 170 -2.44 -22.78 6.23
CA ARG A 170 -2.51 -24.15 5.70
C ARG A 170 -2.04 -24.19 4.25
N PRO A 171 -1.53 -25.33 3.78
CA PRO A 171 -1.12 -25.50 2.38
C PRO A 171 -2.25 -25.24 1.38
N ASP A 172 -3.49 -25.59 1.74
CA ASP A 172 -4.71 -25.45 0.94
C ASP A 172 -5.38 -24.07 1.06
N ASP A 173 -4.92 -23.23 1.99
CA ASP A 173 -5.37 -21.84 2.05
C ASP A 173 -4.94 -21.09 0.80
N GLY A 174 -5.85 -20.30 0.22
CA GLY A 174 -5.51 -19.36 -0.85
C GLY A 174 -4.53 -18.29 -0.39
N GLN A 175 -4.08 -17.47 -1.32
CA GLN A 175 -3.26 -16.30 -1.01
C GLN A 175 -4.13 -15.07 -0.78
N PHE A 176 -3.78 -14.23 0.21
CA PHE A 176 -4.52 -13.01 0.51
C PHE A 176 -3.87 -11.83 -0.20
N HIS A 177 -4.51 -11.34 -1.25
CA HIS A 177 -3.90 -10.36 -2.16
C HIS A 177 -4.19 -8.92 -1.79
N GLY A 178 -5.37 -8.64 -1.28
CA GLY A 178 -5.77 -7.30 -0.85
C GLY A 178 -6.90 -7.36 0.17
N LEU A 179 -7.05 -6.32 0.95
CA LEU A 179 -8.12 -6.17 1.94
C LEU A 179 -8.60 -4.73 1.95
N SER A 180 -9.85 -4.51 1.55
CA SER A 180 -10.54 -3.24 1.71
C SER A 180 -11.38 -3.27 2.97
N VAL A 181 -11.25 -2.27 3.83
CA VAL A 181 -11.97 -2.19 5.10
C VAL A 181 -12.76 -0.89 5.19
N VAL A 182 -14.01 -0.99 5.61
CA VAL A 182 -14.86 0.16 5.93
C VAL A 182 -15.40 0.04 7.35
N HIS A 183 -15.55 1.17 8.03
CA HIS A 183 -16.28 1.26 9.30
C HIS A 183 -17.68 1.82 9.04
N ALA A 184 -18.70 1.06 9.41
CA ALA A 184 -20.09 1.45 9.29
C ALA A 184 -20.93 0.90 10.43
N HIS A 185 -21.78 1.72 11.01
CA HIS A 185 -22.73 1.32 12.09
C HIS A 185 -22.05 0.58 13.28
N GLY A 186 -20.86 1.01 13.67
CA GLY A 186 -20.10 0.40 14.75
C GLY A 186 -19.42 -0.93 14.42
N LEU A 187 -19.41 -1.33 13.15
CA LEU A 187 -18.79 -2.56 12.65
C LEU A 187 -17.66 -2.23 11.67
N TYR A 188 -16.66 -3.07 11.66
CA TYR A 188 -15.64 -3.09 10.60
C TYR A 188 -15.99 -4.20 9.61
N LEU A 189 -16.17 -3.84 8.36
CA LEU A 189 -16.46 -4.77 7.27
C LEU A 189 -15.24 -4.84 6.35
N GLY A 190 -14.67 -6.03 6.19
CA GLY A 190 -13.52 -6.30 5.35
C GLY A 190 -13.89 -7.11 4.11
N LEU A 191 -13.49 -6.65 2.93
CA LEU A 191 -13.58 -7.38 1.66
C LEU A 191 -12.20 -7.92 1.32
N LEU A 192 -12.01 -9.22 1.53
CA LEU A 192 -10.74 -9.91 1.26
C LEU A 192 -10.68 -10.39 -0.18
N GLN A 193 -9.64 -9.96 -0.89
CA GLN A 193 -9.30 -10.51 -2.21
C GLN A 193 -8.44 -11.76 -2.02
N ARG A 194 -9.03 -12.90 -2.28
CA ARG A 194 -8.36 -14.21 -2.23
C ARG A 194 -7.97 -14.66 -3.64
N LEU A 195 -6.76 -15.15 -3.79
CA LEU A 195 -6.26 -15.79 -5.01
C LEU A 195 -6.05 -17.26 -4.74
N ASP A 196 -6.70 -18.10 -5.53
CA ASP A 196 -6.48 -19.55 -5.55
C ASP A 196 -5.70 -19.91 -6.82
N PHE A 197 -4.53 -20.46 -6.65
CA PHE A 197 -3.75 -21.05 -7.74
C PHE A 197 -3.95 -22.56 -7.65
N GLY A 198 -4.72 -23.07 -8.59
CA GLY A 198 -4.95 -24.52 -8.72
C GLY A 198 -3.68 -25.27 -9.10
#